data_f3be0543e8f5bca5475c751e4e8d8766
#
_entry.id   f3be0543e8f5bca5475c751e4e8d8766
#
_cell.length_a   1.000
_cell.length_b   1.000
_cell.length_c   1.000
_cell.angle_alpha   90.00
_cell.angle_beta   90.00
_cell.angle_gamma   90.00
#
_symmetry.space_group_name_H-M   'P 1'
#
loop_
_entity.id
_entity.type
_entity.pdbx_description
1 polymer ?
#
loop_
_entity_poly.entity_id
_entity_poly.type
_entity_poly.pdbx_seq_one_letter_code
_entity_poly.pdbx_strand_id
1 'polypeptide(L)'
;MKSKIYLAIDLKSFYASCECVSRGLDPLTTNLVVADASRTEKTICLAVSPSLKQYGIGGRCRLFEVNQKVRDVNAKRKKGFFRFDGKSSDDEILKQNPRFEVDFLIAPPRMKYYLDISTQIYNIYLKYVSSQDIHVYSIDEVFIDATPYLNTYQLTPKEFAMKMILDIYETTGITATAGIGTNLYLAKVAMDIVAKHKDPDENGVRVAALNEYRYRKLLWNHKPLTDFWRVGKGYEKRLHKLGIDTMGKLCAFSLEHEDVLFKTFGVNAELLIDHAWGYEPCTMEDIKAYKPEKNSIGSGQVLSCGYEKEKAKILVKEMVESLALSLVDKHLVTNKVVLTIGYETNEAYTGETMVDFYGRVLPKSLNKIVHLPQKTNANSILIQNILDVYDRYVNPSLLVRRINVAAIEVIDEKNRGFEQMDLFSNVDEEELKKENDLQKVTLKIKNKYGKNSILKGTDFEKGAKAKERNEQIGGHKA
;
A
#
# COMPACT_ATOMS: atom_id res chain seq x y z
N MET A 1 26.11 -8.86 -25.11
CA MET A 1 25.06 -9.43 -24.26
C MET A 1 23.71 -9.24 -24.93
N LYS A 2 22.83 -10.26 -24.98
CA LYS A 2 21.44 -10.05 -25.46
C LYS A 2 20.77 -9.06 -24.50
N SER A 3 20.08 -8.04 -25.04
CA SER A 3 19.35 -7.09 -24.18
C SER A 3 18.28 -7.83 -23.39
N LYS A 4 18.19 -7.60 -22.09
CA LYS A 4 17.12 -8.17 -21.26
C LYS A 4 15.77 -7.55 -21.65
N ILE A 5 14.71 -8.30 -21.43
CA ILE A 5 13.31 -7.86 -21.65
C ILE A 5 12.52 -8.12 -20.37
N TYR A 6 12.06 -7.04 -19.78
CA TYR A 6 11.20 -7.08 -18.61
C TYR A 6 9.78 -6.68 -18.94
N LEU A 7 8.83 -7.31 -18.30
CA LEU A 7 7.42 -6.93 -18.32
C LEU A 7 7.01 -6.39 -16.96
N ALA A 8 6.26 -5.30 -16.93
CA ALA A 8 5.48 -4.86 -15.79
C ALA A 8 3.99 -5.01 -16.15
N ILE A 9 3.22 -5.71 -15.33
CA ILE A 9 1.78 -5.97 -15.57
C ILE A 9 1.00 -5.50 -14.36
N ASP A 10 -0.02 -4.65 -14.58
CA ASP A 10 -0.90 -4.05 -13.55
C ASP A 10 -2.36 -4.38 -13.88
N LEU A 11 -3.06 -5.00 -12.94
CA LEU A 11 -4.47 -5.36 -13.07
C LEU A 11 -5.34 -4.11 -12.95
N LYS A 12 -6.16 -3.88 -13.96
CA LYS A 12 -6.91 -2.62 -14.10
C LYS A 12 -7.94 -2.41 -13.01
N SER A 13 -7.72 -1.39 -12.15
CA SER A 13 -8.61 -1.05 -11.02
C SER A 13 -9.00 -2.26 -10.18
N PHE A 14 -8.05 -3.12 -9.86
CA PHE A 14 -8.18 -4.50 -9.40
C PHE A 14 -9.35 -4.75 -8.45
N TYR A 15 -9.43 -4.08 -7.30
CA TYR A 15 -10.52 -4.32 -6.34
C TYR A 15 -11.90 -3.99 -6.92
N ALA A 16 -12.00 -2.91 -7.71
CA ALA A 16 -13.27 -2.55 -8.35
C ALA A 16 -13.65 -3.58 -9.41
N SER A 17 -12.67 -4.09 -10.17
CA SER A 17 -12.90 -5.15 -11.16
C SER A 17 -13.33 -6.45 -10.49
N CYS A 18 -12.70 -6.87 -9.39
CA CYS A 18 -13.15 -8.02 -8.60
C CYS A 18 -14.60 -7.86 -8.13
N GLU A 19 -14.99 -6.68 -7.67
CA GLU A 19 -16.35 -6.40 -7.21
C GLU A 19 -17.36 -6.39 -8.35
N CYS A 20 -17.01 -5.87 -9.53
CA CYS A 20 -17.87 -5.92 -10.71
C CYS A 20 -18.08 -7.38 -11.15
N VAL A 21 -17.02 -8.13 -11.40
CA VAL A 21 -17.10 -9.53 -11.85
C VAL A 21 -17.91 -10.39 -10.90
N SER A 22 -17.70 -10.26 -9.58
CA SER A 22 -18.44 -11.05 -8.59
C SER A 22 -19.94 -10.75 -8.55
N ARG A 23 -20.39 -9.66 -9.18
CA ARG A 23 -21.80 -9.26 -9.32
C ARG A 23 -22.35 -9.48 -10.72
N GLY A 24 -21.58 -10.08 -11.62
CA GLY A 24 -21.97 -10.24 -13.03
C GLY A 24 -22.02 -8.93 -13.80
N LEU A 25 -21.24 -7.92 -13.38
CA LEU A 25 -21.16 -6.60 -14.01
C LEU A 25 -19.85 -6.46 -14.79
N ASP A 26 -19.87 -5.67 -15.86
CA ASP A 26 -18.66 -5.37 -16.64
C ASP A 26 -17.76 -4.38 -15.88
N PRO A 27 -16.49 -4.75 -15.57
CA PRO A 27 -15.55 -3.87 -14.91
C PRO A 27 -15.18 -2.60 -15.69
N LEU A 28 -15.36 -2.59 -17.02
CA LEU A 28 -14.94 -1.48 -17.87
C LEU A 28 -16.05 -0.42 -17.99
N THR A 29 -17.32 -0.81 -17.91
CA THR A 29 -18.46 0.10 -18.09
C THR A 29 -19.16 0.47 -16.79
N THR A 30 -19.06 -0.37 -15.76
CA THR A 30 -19.76 -0.14 -14.49
C THR A 30 -19.08 0.92 -13.64
N ASN A 31 -19.84 1.94 -13.22
CA ASN A 31 -19.42 2.94 -12.24
C ASN A 31 -19.48 2.35 -10.83
N LEU A 32 -18.31 2.07 -10.24
CA LEU A 32 -18.20 1.45 -8.93
C LEU A 32 -17.02 2.00 -8.15
N VAL A 33 -17.20 2.17 -6.84
CA VAL A 33 -16.10 2.41 -5.89
C VAL A 33 -16.08 1.32 -4.82
N VAL A 34 -14.88 0.95 -4.38
CA VAL A 34 -14.68 0.07 -3.22
C VAL A 34 -14.39 0.94 -2.01
N ALA A 35 -15.36 1.04 -1.10
CA ALA A 35 -15.25 1.86 0.09
C ALA A 35 -16.10 1.31 1.25
N ASP A 36 -15.62 1.48 2.49
CA ASP A 36 -16.39 1.13 3.68
C ASP A 36 -17.28 2.30 4.12
N ALA A 37 -18.47 2.41 3.54
CA ALA A 37 -19.45 3.45 3.85
C ALA A 37 -19.95 3.37 5.30
N SER A 38 -19.79 2.23 6.01
CA SER A 38 -20.21 2.10 7.40
C SER A 38 -19.35 2.92 8.37
N ARG A 39 -18.14 3.37 7.93
CA ARG A 39 -17.26 4.20 8.76
C ARG A 39 -17.69 5.67 8.76
N THR A 40 -17.41 6.35 7.68
CA THR A 40 -17.81 7.77 7.47
C THR A 40 -17.67 8.10 5.98
N GLU A 41 -18.27 9.18 5.50
CA GLU A 41 -18.05 9.71 4.15
C GLU A 41 -16.59 10.16 3.89
N LYS A 42 -15.78 10.34 4.95
CA LYS A 42 -14.35 10.64 4.84
C LYS A 42 -13.49 9.39 4.59
N THR A 43 -14.10 8.21 4.47
CA THR A 43 -13.39 6.97 4.15
C THR A 43 -12.68 7.09 2.79
N ILE A 44 -11.50 6.47 2.67
CA ILE A 44 -10.77 6.42 1.40
C ILE A 44 -11.36 5.31 0.55
N CYS A 45 -11.62 5.61 -0.72
CA CYS A 45 -11.93 4.60 -1.72
C CYS A 45 -10.66 3.80 -2.03
N LEU A 46 -10.72 2.48 -1.83
CA LEU A 46 -9.59 1.59 -2.12
C LEU A 46 -9.38 1.39 -3.62
N ALA A 47 -10.48 1.45 -4.38
CA ALA A 47 -10.45 1.44 -5.83
C ALA A 47 -11.65 2.19 -6.39
N VAL A 48 -11.46 2.68 -7.62
CA VAL A 48 -12.47 3.34 -8.45
C VAL A 48 -12.45 2.66 -9.82
N SER A 49 -13.60 2.31 -10.36
CA SER A 49 -13.69 1.64 -11.67
C SER A 49 -13.18 2.53 -12.81
N PRO A 50 -12.75 1.92 -13.94
CA PRO A 50 -12.25 2.68 -15.08
C PRO A 50 -13.25 3.68 -15.64
N SER A 51 -14.54 3.30 -15.76
CA SER A 51 -15.61 4.16 -16.22
C SER A 51 -15.80 5.38 -15.33
N LEU A 52 -15.82 5.18 -14.02
CA LEU A 52 -16.00 6.28 -13.07
C LEU A 52 -14.78 7.23 -13.03
N LYS A 53 -13.56 6.74 -13.30
CA LYS A 53 -12.36 7.57 -13.45
C LYS A 53 -12.44 8.54 -14.62
N GLN A 54 -13.20 8.23 -15.68
CA GLN A 54 -13.38 9.11 -16.84
C GLN A 54 -14.06 10.43 -16.47
N TYR A 55 -14.84 10.44 -15.40
CA TYR A 55 -15.45 11.65 -14.83
C TYR A 55 -14.46 12.51 -14.00
N GLY A 56 -13.17 12.19 -14.01
CA GLY A 56 -12.12 12.91 -13.28
C GLY A 56 -12.09 12.59 -11.79
N ILE A 57 -12.52 11.38 -11.40
CA ILE A 57 -12.47 10.88 -10.02
C ILE A 57 -11.15 10.14 -9.83
N GLY A 58 -10.37 10.54 -8.82
CA GLY A 58 -9.05 9.95 -8.52
C GLY A 58 -9.16 8.52 -7.98
N GLY A 59 -8.13 7.69 -8.21
CA GLY A 59 -8.13 6.28 -7.80
C GLY A 59 -8.16 6.04 -6.27
N ARG A 60 -7.73 7.02 -5.48
CA ARG A 60 -7.69 6.98 -4.00
C ARG A 60 -8.35 8.20 -3.35
N CYS A 61 -9.40 8.70 -3.95
CA CYS A 61 -10.21 9.78 -3.40
C CYS A 61 -10.99 9.34 -2.16
N ARG A 62 -11.54 10.30 -1.43
CA ARG A 62 -12.47 10.03 -0.34
C ARG A 62 -13.89 9.91 -0.88
N LEU A 63 -14.74 9.16 -0.20
CA LEU A 63 -16.10 8.90 -0.67
C LEU A 63 -16.92 10.20 -0.86
N PHE A 64 -16.74 11.20 0.02
CA PHE A 64 -17.43 12.49 -0.16
C PHE A 64 -16.96 13.24 -1.43
N GLU A 65 -15.69 13.07 -1.84
CA GLU A 65 -15.15 13.67 -3.07
C GLU A 65 -15.77 13.01 -4.31
N VAL A 66 -16.02 11.69 -4.26
CA VAL A 66 -16.78 10.98 -5.31
C VAL A 66 -18.19 11.55 -5.41
N ASN A 67 -18.90 11.63 -4.28
CA ASN A 67 -20.25 12.19 -4.23
C ASN A 67 -20.30 13.61 -4.80
N GLN A 68 -19.35 14.47 -4.41
CA GLN A 68 -19.31 15.84 -4.92
C GLN A 68 -19.05 15.87 -6.43
N LYS A 69 -18.08 15.07 -6.91
CA LYS A 69 -17.74 15.03 -8.34
C LYS A 69 -18.90 14.53 -9.20
N VAL A 70 -19.59 13.49 -8.74
CA VAL A 70 -20.78 12.96 -9.44
C VAL A 70 -21.89 14.02 -9.49
N ARG A 71 -22.13 14.76 -8.40
CA ARG A 71 -23.06 15.90 -8.40
C ARG A 71 -22.67 16.96 -9.44
N ASP A 72 -21.40 17.33 -9.51
CA ASP A 72 -20.87 18.31 -10.48
C ASP A 72 -21.07 17.82 -11.93
N VAL A 73 -20.82 16.54 -12.18
CA VAL A 73 -21.06 15.90 -13.48
C VAL A 73 -22.55 15.96 -13.82
N ASN A 74 -23.41 15.59 -12.91
CA ASN A 74 -24.85 15.60 -13.09
C ASN A 74 -25.41 17.02 -13.29
N ALA A 75 -24.87 18.01 -12.58
CA ALA A 75 -25.21 19.41 -12.82
C ALA A 75 -24.85 19.86 -14.24
N LYS A 76 -23.73 19.40 -14.79
CA LYS A 76 -23.34 19.67 -16.19
C LYS A 76 -24.21 18.91 -17.19
N ARG A 77 -24.55 17.65 -16.92
CA ARG A 77 -25.43 16.82 -17.76
C ARG A 77 -26.86 17.39 -17.84
N LYS A 78 -27.35 17.99 -16.75
CA LYS A 78 -28.72 18.56 -16.65
C LYS A 78 -28.93 19.83 -17.46
N LYS A 79 -27.90 20.40 -18.11
CA LYS A 79 -28.03 21.61 -18.91
C LYS A 79 -28.99 21.38 -20.07
N GLY A 80 -30.08 22.17 -20.12
CA GLY A 80 -31.07 22.14 -21.18
C GLY A 80 -32.36 21.33 -20.89
N PHE A 81 -32.50 20.72 -19.70
CA PHE A 81 -33.75 20.05 -19.31
C PHE A 81 -34.01 20.16 -17.79
N PHE A 82 -35.28 19.99 -17.41
CA PHE A 82 -35.73 20.27 -16.04
C PHE A 82 -35.45 19.13 -15.06
N ARG A 83 -35.57 17.88 -15.50
CA ARG A 83 -35.32 16.68 -14.68
C ARG A 83 -34.67 15.58 -15.51
N PHE A 84 -33.96 14.67 -14.84
CA PHE A 84 -33.51 13.43 -15.46
C PHE A 84 -34.67 12.48 -15.71
N ASP A 85 -34.59 11.68 -16.77
CA ASP A 85 -35.59 10.67 -17.12
C ASP A 85 -35.34 9.34 -16.40
N GLY A 86 -34.10 9.15 -15.88
CA GLY A 86 -33.68 7.96 -15.15
C GLY A 86 -32.26 8.14 -14.61
N LYS A 87 -31.72 7.07 -14.05
CA LYS A 87 -30.32 7.01 -13.60
C LYS A 87 -29.68 5.68 -13.98
N SER A 88 -28.36 5.66 -14.16
CA SER A 88 -27.60 4.43 -14.42
C SER A 88 -26.20 4.50 -13.83
N SER A 89 -25.72 3.35 -13.37
CA SER A 89 -24.32 3.12 -13.04
C SER A 89 -23.53 2.46 -14.18
N ASP A 90 -24.14 2.26 -15.34
CA ASP A 90 -23.49 1.74 -16.54
C ASP A 90 -23.19 2.87 -17.52
N ASP A 91 -21.90 3.02 -17.89
CA ASP A 91 -21.42 4.10 -18.75
C ASP A 91 -21.91 3.98 -20.20
N GLU A 92 -22.13 2.76 -20.72
CA GLU A 92 -22.71 2.54 -22.04
C GLU A 92 -24.17 3.02 -22.10
N ILE A 93 -24.95 2.71 -21.06
CA ILE A 93 -26.33 3.20 -20.92
C ILE A 93 -26.33 4.73 -20.82
N LEU A 94 -25.40 5.30 -20.06
CA LEU A 94 -25.26 6.75 -19.88
C LEU A 94 -24.85 7.47 -21.16
N LYS A 95 -24.04 6.86 -22.03
CA LYS A 95 -23.68 7.40 -23.35
C LYS A 95 -24.87 7.39 -24.31
N GLN A 96 -25.65 6.32 -24.30
CA GLN A 96 -26.85 6.19 -25.15
C GLN A 96 -28.01 7.09 -24.66
N ASN A 97 -28.04 7.41 -23.36
CA ASN A 97 -29.12 8.19 -22.74
C ASN A 97 -28.56 9.45 -22.04
N PRO A 98 -28.30 10.55 -22.78
CA PRO A 98 -27.76 11.79 -22.20
C PRO A 98 -28.64 12.41 -21.10
N ARG A 99 -29.92 12.07 -21.05
CA ARG A 99 -30.88 12.53 -20.03
C ARG A 99 -30.93 11.65 -18.77
N PHE A 100 -30.05 10.64 -18.66
CA PHE A 100 -29.93 9.84 -17.44
C PHE A 100 -28.89 10.47 -16.51
N GLU A 101 -29.19 10.40 -15.21
CA GLU A 101 -28.29 10.79 -14.13
C GLU A 101 -27.17 9.75 -13.98
N VAL A 102 -25.93 10.20 -13.85
CA VAL A 102 -24.81 9.34 -13.48
C VAL A 102 -24.99 8.90 -12.04
N ASP A 103 -25.05 7.59 -11.84
CA ASP A 103 -25.06 6.94 -10.54
C ASP A 103 -23.83 6.02 -10.42
N PHE A 104 -23.53 5.54 -9.22
CA PHE A 104 -22.43 4.60 -8.99
C PHE A 104 -22.73 3.65 -7.82
N LEU A 105 -22.10 2.49 -7.83
CA LEU A 105 -22.21 1.49 -6.79
C LEU A 105 -21.10 1.67 -5.75
N ILE A 106 -21.43 1.45 -4.47
CA ILE A 106 -20.45 1.40 -3.38
C ILE A 106 -20.35 -0.04 -2.91
N ALA A 107 -19.19 -0.67 -3.13
CA ALA A 107 -18.90 -2.02 -2.68
C ALA A 107 -18.08 -1.97 -1.39
N PRO A 108 -18.49 -2.68 -0.30
CA PRO A 108 -17.65 -2.82 0.87
C PRO A 108 -16.40 -3.64 0.53
N PRO A 109 -15.23 -3.32 1.13
CA PRO A 109 -14.01 -4.09 0.93
C PRO A 109 -14.15 -5.55 1.35
N ARG A 110 -13.58 -6.48 0.55
CA ARG A 110 -13.46 -7.91 0.84
C ARG A 110 -12.01 -8.34 0.62
N MET A 111 -11.12 -7.94 1.54
CA MET A 111 -9.68 -8.06 1.35
C MET A 111 -9.20 -9.51 1.14
N LYS A 112 -9.82 -10.48 1.83
CA LYS A 112 -9.52 -11.91 1.64
C LYS A 112 -9.85 -12.36 0.22
N TYR A 113 -11.02 -11.98 -0.28
CA TYR A 113 -11.44 -12.30 -1.65
C TYR A 113 -10.46 -11.73 -2.68
N TYR A 114 -9.97 -10.51 -2.49
CA TYR A 114 -8.98 -9.92 -3.41
C TYR A 114 -7.64 -10.65 -3.36
N LEU A 115 -7.20 -11.11 -2.18
CA LEU A 115 -6.01 -11.94 -2.04
C LEU A 115 -6.18 -13.29 -2.75
N ASP A 116 -7.34 -13.92 -2.64
CA ASP A 116 -7.63 -15.20 -3.28
C ASP A 116 -7.59 -15.05 -4.82
N ILE A 117 -8.21 -14.01 -5.38
CA ILE A 117 -8.14 -13.70 -6.82
C ILE A 117 -6.72 -13.36 -7.27
N SER A 118 -5.97 -12.55 -6.49
CA SER A 118 -4.56 -12.25 -6.78
C SER A 118 -3.71 -13.51 -6.82
N THR A 119 -3.93 -14.44 -5.89
CA THR A 119 -3.24 -15.73 -5.86
C THR A 119 -3.61 -16.60 -7.07
N GLN A 120 -4.88 -16.61 -7.48
CA GLN A 120 -5.32 -17.30 -8.68
C GLN A 120 -4.61 -16.73 -9.92
N ILE A 121 -4.52 -15.40 -10.05
CA ILE A 121 -3.82 -14.74 -11.17
C ILE A 121 -2.31 -15.04 -11.12
N TYR A 122 -1.70 -15.03 -9.94
CA TYR A 122 -0.30 -15.44 -9.80
C TYR A 122 -0.05 -16.86 -10.32
N ASN A 123 -0.95 -17.81 -10.04
CA ASN A 123 -0.87 -19.16 -10.56
C ASN A 123 -1.04 -19.24 -12.09
N ILE A 124 -1.75 -18.29 -12.70
CA ILE A 124 -1.80 -18.16 -14.17
C ILE A 124 -0.43 -17.75 -14.72
N TYR A 125 0.24 -16.75 -14.12
CA TYR A 125 1.61 -16.39 -14.53
C TYR A 125 2.57 -17.57 -14.45
N LEU A 126 2.45 -18.42 -13.43
CA LEU A 126 3.29 -19.61 -13.23
C LEU A 126 3.12 -20.70 -14.32
N LYS A 127 2.05 -20.63 -15.14
CA LYS A 127 1.93 -21.50 -16.33
C LYS A 127 2.96 -21.13 -17.42
N TYR A 128 3.44 -19.89 -17.41
CA TYR A 128 4.27 -19.30 -18.45
C TYR A 128 5.71 -19.05 -18.03
N VAL A 129 5.92 -18.71 -16.76
CA VAL A 129 7.22 -18.29 -16.22
C VAL A 129 7.51 -18.95 -14.88
N SER A 130 8.80 -19.13 -14.58
CA SER A 130 9.24 -19.62 -13.28
C SER A 130 8.99 -18.58 -12.18
N SER A 131 8.74 -19.02 -10.95
CA SER A 131 8.67 -18.14 -9.79
C SER A 131 9.97 -17.36 -9.52
N GLN A 132 11.11 -17.81 -10.05
CA GLN A 132 12.39 -17.11 -9.96
C GLN A 132 12.42 -15.86 -10.83
N ASP A 133 11.70 -15.86 -11.96
CA ASP A 133 11.68 -14.78 -12.94
C ASP A 133 10.47 -13.85 -12.77
N ILE A 134 9.69 -14.01 -11.71
CA ILE A 134 8.55 -13.16 -11.36
C ILE A 134 8.73 -12.52 -9.98
N HIS A 135 8.53 -11.22 -9.89
CA HIS A 135 8.48 -10.44 -8.65
C HIS A 135 7.06 -9.87 -8.45
N VAL A 136 6.40 -10.30 -7.38
CA VAL A 136 5.11 -9.72 -6.95
C VAL A 136 5.40 -8.39 -6.26
N TYR A 137 5.16 -7.30 -6.98
CA TYR A 137 5.40 -5.94 -6.49
C TYR A 137 4.27 -5.45 -5.58
N SER A 138 3.03 -5.81 -5.91
CA SER A 138 1.85 -5.55 -5.10
C SER A 138 0.80 -6.65 -5.29
N ILE A 139 -0.38 -6.50 -4.70
CA ILE A 139 -1.50 -7.43 -4.88
C ILE A 139 -2.03 -7.48 -6.33
N ASP A 140 -1.78 -6.43 -7.11
CA ASP A 140 -2.29 -6.23 -8.46
C ASP A 140 -1.19 -5.99 -9.51
N GLU A 141 0.08 -6.02 -9.10
CA GLU A 141 1.20 -5.71 -9.98
C GLU A 141 2.36 -6.70 -9.85
N VAL A 142 2.91 -7.12 -10.99
CA VAL A 142 4.07 -8.00 -11.09
C VAL A 142 5.11 -7.47 -12.06
N PHE A 143 6.38 -7.80 -11.80
CA PHE A 143 7.47 -7.72 -12.77
C PHE A 143 7.88 -9.13 -13.18
N ILE A 144 8.21 -9.30 -14.47
CA ILE A 144 8.62 -10.58 -15.04
C ILE A 144 9.87 -10.36 -15.91
N ASP A 145 10.92 -11.15 -15.72
CA ASP A 145 12.02 -11.27 -16.70
C ASP A 145 11.54 -12.24 -17.81
N ALA A 146 11.11 -11.67 -18.93
CA ALA A 146 10.61 -12.43 -20.06
C ALA A 146 11.72 -12.98 -20.96
N THR A 147 12.96 -12.54 -20.77
CA THR A 147 14.10 -12.82 -21.65
C THR A 147 14.27 -14.31 -22.00
N PRO A 148 14.27 -15.25 -21.01
CA PRO A 148 14.48 -16.67 -21.31
C PRO A 148 13.31 -17.33 -22.04
N TYR A 149 12.11 -16.74 -21.96
CA TYR A 149 10.88 -17.37 -22.44
C TYR A 149 10.52 -17.02 -23.88
N LEU A 150 10.94 -15.85 -24.40
CA LEU A 150 10.56 -15.38 -25.74
C LEU A 150 10.97 -16.36 -26.84
N ASN A 151 12.17 -16.90 -26.76
CA ASN A 151 12.64 -17.89 -27.73
C ASN A 151 11.90 -19.24 -27.57
N THR A 152 11.60 -19.66 -26.36
CA THR A 152 10.90 -20.92 -26.07
C THR A 152 9.48 -20.89 -26.64
N TYR A 153 8.77 -19.78 -26.46
CA TYR A 153 7.41 -19.61 -26.95
C TYR A 153 7.34 -19.13 -28.41
N GLN A 154 8.46 -18.74 -29.02
CA GLN A 154 8.52 -18.15 -30.38
C GLN A 154 7.61 -16.91 -30.49
N LEU A 155 7.55 -16.07 -29.44
CA LEU A 155 6.69 -14.90 -29.36
C LEU A 155 7.52 -13.61 -29.22
N THR A 156 6.99 -12.52 -29.75
CA THR A 156 7.49 -11.19 -29.42
C THR A 156 7.14 -10.82 -27.96
N PRO A 157 7.84 -9.86 -27.33
CA PRO A 157 7.52 -9.42 -25.97
C PRO A 157 6.06 -8.98 -25.80
N LYS A 158 5.48 -8.35 -26.84
CA LYS A 158 4.09 -7.91 -26.83
C LYS A 158 3.12 -9.11 -26.86
N GLU A 159 3.35 -10.05 -27.75
CA GLU A 159 2.52 -11.26 -27.88
C GLU A 159 2.59 -12.11 -26.60
N PHE A 160 3.77 -12.21 -25.98
CA PHE A 160 3.95 -12.94 -24.75
C PHE A 160 3.20 -12.28 -23.56
N ALA A 161 3.26 -10.95 -23.44
CA ALA A 161 2.47 -10.22 -22.46
C ALA A 161 0.96 -10.40 -22.70
N MET A 162 0.52 -10.25 -23.94
CA MET A 162 -0.89 -10.42 -24.34
C MET A 162 -1.40 -11.83 -24.04
N LYS A 163 -0.62 -12.87 -24.30
CA LYS A 163 -0.98 -14.25 -24.00
C LYS A 163 -1.32 -14.48 -22.54
N MET A 164 -0.50 -13.93 -21.63
CA MET A 164 -0.75 -14.00 -20.18
C MET A 164 -1.98 -13.19 -19.78
N ILE A 165 -2.13 -11.98 -20.31
CA ILE A 165 -3.25 -11.09 -19.98
C ILE A 165 -4.58 -11.66 -20.46
N LEU A 166 -4.62 -12.29 -21.65
CA LEU A 166 -5.83 -12.93 -22.15
C LEU A 166 -6.22 -14.15 -21.31
N ASP A 167 -5.26 -15.02 -20.90
CA ASP A 167 -5.56 -16.13 -19.96
C ASP A 167 -6.13 -15.61 -18.63
N ILE A 168 -5.60 -14.49 -18.12
CA ILE A 168 -6.15 -13.84 -16.92
C ILE A 168 -7.58 -13.36 -17.18
N TYR A 169 -7.82 -12.69 -18.29
CA TYR A 169 -9.14 -12.17 -18.64
C TYR A 169 -10.17 -13.29 -18.83
N GLU A 170 -9.82 -14.33 -19.57
CA GLU A 170 -10.68 -15.50 -19.77
C GLU A 170 -11.01 -16.24 -18.46
N THR A 171 -10.03 -16.31 -17.56
CA THR A 171 -10.20 -17.01 -16.28
C THR A 171 -10.92 -16.19 -15.22
N THR A 172 -10.70 -14.87 -15.19
CA THR A 172 -11.13 -14.00 -14.08
C THR A 172 -12.04 -12.85 -14.49
N GLY A 173 -12.21 -12.57 -15.76
CA GLY A 173 -12.91 -11.38 -16.28
C GLY A 173 -12.17 -10.05 -16.00
N ILE A 174 -10.92 -10.11 -15.52
CA ILE A 174 -10.12 -8.93 -15.16
C ILE A 174 -9.06 -8.66 -16.21
N THR A 175 -9.05 -7.45 -16.77
CA THR A 175 -8.04 -7.03 -17.74
C THR A 175 -6.85 -6.36 -17.06
N ALA A 176 -5.75 -6.18 -17.83
CA ALA A 176 -4.52 -5.59 -17.34
C ALA A 176 -3.91 -4.59 -18.32
N THR A 177 -2.96 -3.80 -17.80
CA THR A 177 -2.07 -2.94 -18.60
C THR A 177 -0.66 -3.49 -18.49
N ALA A 178 0.08 -3.51 -19.59
CA ALA A 178 1.47 -3.97 -19.59
C ALA A 178 2.46 -2.93 -20.13
N GLY A 179 3.61 -2.87 -19.48
CA GLY A 179 4.79 -2.16 -19.95
C GLY A 179 5.92 -3.15 -20.24
N ILE A 180 6.64 -2.91 -21.34
CA ILE A 180 7.78 -3.68 -21.79
C ILE A 180 9.00 -2.77 -21.75
N GLY A 181 10.08 -3.23 -21.14
CA GLY A 181 11.31 -2.44 -21.01
C GLY A 181 12.56 -3.28 -21.12
N THR A 182 13.69 -2.63 -21.47
CA THR A 182 15.03 -3.22 -21.45
C THR A 182 15.58 -3.36 -20.03
N ASN A 183 14.93 -2.73 -19.05
CA ASN A 183 15.17 -2.86 -17.62
C ASN A 183 13.85 -2.68 -16.85
N LEU A 184 13.87 -2.92 -15.53
CA LEU A 184 12.67 -2.86 -14.66
C LEU A 184 12.05 -1.46 -14.61
N TYR A 185 12.87 -0.41 -14.56
CA TYR A 185 12.41 0.97 -14.56
C TYR A 185 11.65 1.32 -15.84
N LEU A 186 12.22 0.99 -17.00
CA LEU A 186 11.60 1.27 -18.29
C LEU A 186 10.32 0.47 -18.51
N ALA A 187 10.27 -0.79 -18.04
CA ALA A 187 9.03 -1.58 -18.06
C ALA A 187 7.92 -0.89 -17.23
N LYS A 188 8.25 -0.45 -16.01
CA LYS A 188 7.29 0.25 -15.13
C LYS A 188 6.81 1.57 -15.72
N VAL A 189 7.73 2.40 -16.21
CA VAL A 189 7.41 3.71 -16.81
C VAL A 189 6.63 3.55 -18.12
N ALA A 190 6.96 2.53 -18.93
CA ALA A 190 6.17 2.19 -20.11
C ALA A 190 4.71 1.88 -19.74
N MET A 191 4.49 1.13 -18.66
CA MET A 191 3.17 0.78 -18.17
C MET A 191 2.43 2.00 -17.59
N ASP A 192 3.06 2.74 -16.68
CA ASP A 192 2.39 3.79 -15.92
C ASP A 192 2.14 5.07 -16.73
N ILE A 193 3.05 5.45 -17.62
CA ILE A 193 2.95 6.70 -18.37
C ILE A 193 2.46 6.42 -19.80
N VAL A 194 3.16 5.56 -20.54
CA VAL A 194 2.88 5.43 -21.98
C VAL A 194 1.64 4.60 -22.25
N ALA A 195 1.52 3.41 -21.62
CA ALA A 195 0.40 2.51 -21.88
C ALA A 195 -0.94 3.09 -21.42
N LYS A 196 -0.97 3.78 -20.29
CA LYS A 196 -2.20 4.40 -19.76
C LYS A 196 -2.82 5.46 -20.67
N HIS A 197 -2.02 6.06 -21.56
CA HIS A 197 -2.46 7.09 -22.52
C HIS A 197 -2.72 6.53 -23.93
N LYS A 198 -2.55 5.22 -24.13
CA LYS A 198 -2.90 4.55 -25.40
C LYS A 198 -4.35 4.11 -25.39
N ASP A 199 -4.94 4.04 -26.58
CA ASP A 199 -6.23 3.39 -26.75
C ASP A 199 -6.13 1.92 -26.38
N PRO A 200 -7.12 1.36 -25.68
CA PRO A 200 -7.18 -0.06 -25.40
C PRO A 200 -7.48 -0.85 -26.68
N ASP A 201 -7.12 -2.13 -26.69
CA ASP A 201 -7.65 -3.07 -27.67
C ASP A 201 -9.11 -3.46 -27.33
N GLU A 202 -9.67 -4.39 -28.11
CA GLU A 202 -11.04 -4.90 -27.94
C GLU A 202 -11.32 -5.51 -26.56
N ASN A 203 -10.28 -6.01 -25.89
CA ASN A 203 -10.34 -6.60 -24.52
C ASN A 203 -9.98 -5.58 -23.43
N GLY A 204 -9.86 -4.31 -23.77
CA GLY A 204 -9.49 -3.25 -22.84
C GLY A 204 -8.01 -3.25 -22.42
N VAL A 205 -7.16 -4.04 -23.07
CA VAL A 205 -5.74 -4.18 -22.79
C VAL A 205 -4.95 -3.04 -23.40
N ARG A 206 -3.97 -2.52 -22.67
CA ARG A 206 -3.03 -1.50 -23.13
C ARG A 206 -1.61 -1.99 -22.96
N VAL A 207 -0.82 -1.93 -24.05
CA VAL A 207 0.60 -2.34 -24.00
C VAL A 207 1.48 -1.23 -24.58
N ALA A 208 2.56 -0.92 -23.88
CA ALA A 208 3.60 0.00 -24.37
C ALA A 208 5.00 -0.62 -24.18
N ALA A 209 5.95 -0.17 -25.00
CA ALA A 209 7.33 -0.61 -24.92
C ALA A 209 8.28 0.59 -24.95
N LEU A 210 9.26 0.60 -24.05
CA LEU A 210 10.35 1.57 -23.99
C LEU A 210 11.70 0.87 -23.95
N ASN A 211 12.65 1.46 -24.66
CA ASN A 211 14.07 1.33 -24.42
C ASN A 211 14.62 2.71 -24.05
N GLU A 212 15.90 2.82 -23.72
CA GLU A 212 16.53 4.06 -23.25
C GLU A 212 16.37 5.20 -24.27
N TYR A 213 16.52 4.91 -25.56
CA TYR A 213 16.37 5.91 -26.63
C TYR A 213 14.92 6.43 -26.71
N ARG A 214 13.94 5.53 -26.74
CA ARG A 214 12.51 5.90 -26.79
C ARG A 214 12.09 6.63 -25.52
N TYR A 215 12.58 6.21 -24.35
CA TYR A 215 12.33 6.89 -23.09
C TYR A 215 12.76 8.34 -23.15
N ARG A 216 14.01 8.59 -23.54
CA ARG A 216 14.55 9.96 -23.64
C ARG A 216 13.77 10.80 -24.66
N LYS A 217 13.48 10.23 -25.82
CA LYS A 217 12.73 10.93 -26.88
C LYS A 217 11.32 11.31 -26.48
N LEU A 218 10.61 10.43 -25.74
CA LEU A 218 9.18 10.60 -25.46
C LEU A 218 8.92 11.26 -24.09
N LEU A 219 9.77 10.99 -23.09
CA LEU A 219 9.43 11.29 -21.71
C LEU A 219 10.39 12.27 -21.00
N TRP A 220 11.51 12.67 -21.60
CA TRP A 220 12.40 13.64 -20.96
C TRP A 220 11.72 14.99 -20.65
N ASN A 221 10.71 15.37 -21.42
CA ASN A 221 9.92 16.59 -21.21
C ASN A 221 8.56 16.33 -20.55
N HIS A 222 8.26 15.09 -20.16
CA HIS A 222 7.00 14.76 -19.50
C HIS A 222 6.88 15.42 -18.13
N LYS A 223 5.65 15.83 -17.79
CA LYS A 223 5.24 16.41 -16.51
C LYS A 223 3.90 15.82 -16.08
N PRO A 224 3.66 15.70 -14.78
CA PRO A 224 4.55 16.05 -13.65
C PRO A 224 5.62 14.99 -13.40
N LEU A 225 6.67 15.34 -12.64
CA LEU A 225 7.71 14.40 -12.23
C LEU A 225 7.18 13.26 -11.36
N THR A 226 6.10 13.46 -10.66
CA THR A 226 5.44 12.45 -9.80
C THR A 226 4.81 11.29 -10.57
N ASP A 227 4.71 11.35 -11.89
CA ASP A 227 4.27 10.23 -12.71
C ASP A 227 5.37 9.17 -12.87
N PHE A 228 6.63 9.55 -12.67
CA PHE A 228 7.76 8.64 -12.76
C PHE A 228 7.89 7.81 -11.49
N TRP A 229 8.14 6.53 -11.68
CA TRP A 229 8.35 5.59 -10.58
C TRP A 229 9.42 6.09 -9.60
N ARG A 230 9.15 5.98 -8.30
CA ARG A 230 9.97 6.44 -7.17
C ARG A 230 10.11 7.95 -7.02
N VAL A 231 9.49 8.78 -7.84
CA VAL A 231 9.44 10.23 -7.65
C VAL A 231 8.13 10.62 -6.95
N GLY A 232 8.17 10.78 -5.64
CA GLY A 232 7.02 11.30 -4.88
C GLY A 232 7.04 12.82 -4.75
N LYS A 233 5.94 13.41 -4.24
CA LYS A 233 5.79 14.86 -4.03
C LYS A 233 6.95 15.51 -3.25
N GLY A 234 7.57 14.76 -2.32
CA GLY A 234 8.74 15.26 -1.57
C GLY A 234 10.00 15.41 -2.43
N TYR A 235 10.20 14.50 -3.38
CA TYR A 235 11.27 14.58 -4.36
C TYR A 235 11.00 15.70 -5.36
N GLU A 236 9.83 15.74 -5.97
CA GLU A 236 9.40 16.78 -6.89
C GLU A 236 9.57 18.19 -6.29
N LYS A 237 9.11 18.41 -5.04
CA LYS A 237 9.28 19.69 -4.34
C LYS A 237 10.75 20.10 -4.19
N ARG A 238 11.65 19.13 -3.91
CA ARG A 238 13.10 19.41 -3.79
C ARG A 238 13.75 19.66 -5.13
N LEU A 239 13.35 18.92 -6.18
CA LEU A 239 13.81 19.12 -7.55
C LEU A 239 13.37 20.49 -8.09
N HIS A 240 12.12 20.89 -7.86
CA HIS A 240 11.64 22.22 -8.27
C HIS A 240 12.42 23.37 -7.61
N LYS A 241 12.89 23.21 -6.37
CA LYS A 241 13.77 24.21 -5.72
C LYS A 241 15.13 24.36 -6.41
N LEU A 242 15.56 23.35 -7.16
CA LEU A 242 16.78 23.37 -7.98
C LEU A 242 16.49 23.78 -9.44
N GLY A 243 15.25 24.18 -9.77
CA GLY A 243 14.83 24.52 -11.12
C GLY A 243 14.58 23.32 -12.03
N ILE A 244 14.51 22.12 -11.47
CA ILE A 244 14.34 20.84 -12.19
C ILE A 244 12.87 20.43 -12.14
N ASP A 245 12.20 20.43 -13.30
CA ASP A 245 10.77 20.07 -13.44
C ASP A 245 10.52 18.98 -14.48
N THR A 246 11.59 18.42 -15.06
CA THR A 246 11.55 17.30 -16.01
C THR A 246 12.76 16.38 -15.85
N MET A 247 12.65 15.13 -16.32
CA MET A 247 13.79 14.18 -16.30
C MET A 247 14.95 14.65 -17.18
N GLY A 248 14.66 15.28 -18.34
CA GLY A 248 15.69 15.83 -19.20
C GLY A 248 16.51 16.94 -18.51
N LYS A 249 15.86 17.84 -17.74
CA LYS A 249 16.57 18.82 -16.93
C LYS A 249 17.36 18.19 -15.79
N LEU A 250 16.86 17.11 -15.19
CA LEU A 250 17.62 16.37 -14.18
C LEU A 250 18.89 15.77 -14.77
N CYS A 251 18.82 15.18 -15.97
CA CYS A 251 19.98 14.66 -16.69
C CYS A 251 21.00 15.77 -16.97
N ALA A 252 20.56 16.92 -17.52
CA ALA A 252 21.44 18.04 -17.78
C ALA A 252 22.10 18.57 -16.50
N PHE A 253 21.33 18.71 -15.44
CA PHE A 253 21.82 19.18 -14.13
C PHE A 253 22.83 18.20 -13.51
N SER A 254 22.64 16.90 -13.67
CA SER A 254 23.53 15.88 -13.12
C SER A 254 24.94 15.88 -13.71
N LEU A 255 25.11 16.41 -14.93
CA LEU A 255 26.43 16.45 -15.60
C LEU A 255 27.40 17.46 -14.96
N GLU A 256 26.85 18.55 -14.37
CA GLU A 256 27.66 19.63 -13.83
C GLU A 256 27.51 19.80 -12.31
N HIS A 257 26.41 19.29 -11.73
CA HIS A 257 26.03 19.54 -10.33
C HIS A 257 25.62 18.27 -9.60
N GLU A 258 26.29 17.15 -9.86
CA GLU A 258 25.99 15.86 -9.23
C GLU A 258 26.12 15.94 -7.69
N ASP A 259 27.14 16.67 -7.20
CA ASP A 259 27.37 16.91 -5.77
C ASP A 259 26.19 17.56 -5.06
N VAL A 260 25.50 18.48 -5.74
CA VAL A 260 24.27 19.13 -5.22
C VAL A 260 23.13 18.13 -5.09
N LEU A 261 23.00 17.19 -6.04
CA LEU A 261 22.02 16.11 -5.98
C LEU A 261 22.31 15.17 -4.81
N PHE A 262 23.56 14.72 -4.63
CA PHE A 262 23.95 13.91 -3.49
C PHE A 262 23.75 14.62 -2.15
N LYS A 263 24.04 15.90 -2.06
CA LYS A 263 23.76 16.71 -0.87
C LYS A 263 22.27 16.82 -0.56
N THR A 264 21.42 16.84 -1.59
CA THR A 264 19.97 17.02 -1.45
C THR A 264 19.24 15.71 -1.19
N PHE A 265 19.65 14.61 -1.81
CA PHE A 265 18.94 13.33 -1.81
C PHE A 265 19.70 12.20 -1.13
N GLY A 266 20.96 12.42 -0.72
CA GLY A 266 21.85 11.39 -0.17
C GLY A 266 22.14 10.31 -1.21
N VAL A 267 22.33 9.08 -0.77
CA VAL A 267 22.58 7.91 -1.64
C VAL A 267 21.48 7.65 -2.69
N ASN A 268 20.27 8.15 -2.44
CA ASN A 268 19.19 8.04 -3.41
C ASN A 268 19.38 8.93 -4.65
N ALA A 269 20.36 9.84 -4.66
CA ALA A 269 20.70 10.65 -5.83
C ALA A 269 21.14 9.78 -7.01
N GLU A 270 21.96 8.77 -6.75
CA GLU A 270 22.45 7.82 -7.75
C GLU A 270 21.28 7.19 -8.52
N LEU A 271 20.36 6.54 -7.80
CA LEU A 271 19.18 5.94 -8.43
C LEU A 271 18.31 6.95 -9.17
N LEU A 272 18.18 8.18 -8.63
CA LEU A 272 17.39 9.24 -9.27
C LEU A 272 18.02 9.70 -10.59
N ILE A 273 19.35 9.81 -10.64
CA ILE A 273 20.12 10.15 -11.83
C ILE A 273 20.01 9.01 -12.86
N ASP A 274 20.26 7.79 -12.45
CA ASP A 274 20.16 6.60 -13.30
C ASP A 274 18.78 6.52 -13.97
N HIS A 275 17.72 6.65 -13.19
CA HIS A 275 16.35 6.66 -13.72
C HIS A 275 16.10 7.82 -14.68
N ALA A 276 16.67 9.00 -14.45
CA ALA A 276 16.53 10.11 -15.37
C ALA A 276 17.20 9.80 -16.74
N TRP A 277 18.31 9.06 -16.74
CA TRP A 277 18.95 8.58 -17.95
C TRP A 277 18.26 7.36 -18.57
N GLY A 278 17.29 6.73 -17.87
CA GLY A 278 16.59 5.51 -18.28
C GLY A 278 17.38 4.24 -17.98
N TYR A 279 18.31 4.30 -17.03
CA TYR A 279 19.12 3.19 -16.58
C TYR A 279 18.57 2.61 -15.27
N GLU A 280 18.64 1.28 -15.13
CA GLU A 280 18.32 0.56 -13.89
C GLU A 280 19.18 -0.70 -13.85
N PRO A 281 20.15 -0.78 -12.94
CA PRO A 281 21.05 -1.92 -12.85
C PRO A 281 20.40 -3.13 -12.17
N CYS A 282 19.37 -2.92 -11.34
CA CYS A 282 18.73 -3.99 -10.58
C CYS A 282 18.09 -5.03 -11.51
N THR A 283 18.41 -6.29 -11.26
CA THR A 283 17.89 -7.45 -11.99
C THR A 283 16.89 -8.24 -11.14
N MET A 284 16.23 -9.22 -11.75
CA MET A 284 15.35 -10.15 -11.00
C MET A 284 16.16 -10.97 -9.98
N GLU A 285 17.40 -11.33 -10.31
CA GLU A 285 18.30 -12.06 -9.43
C GLU A 285 18.65 -11.23 -8.19
N ASP A 286 18.96 -9.94 -8.36
CA ASP A 286 19.24 -9.02 -7.26
C ASP A 286 18.04 -8.87 -6.32
N ILE A 287 16.82 -8.75 -6.89
CA ILE A 287 15.58 -8.70 -6.10
C ILE A 287 15.42 -9.98 -5.27
N LYS A 288 15.67 -11.15 -5.84
CA LYS A 288 15.52 -12.44 -5.15
C LYS A 288 16.61 -12.66 -4.09
N ALA A 289 17.81 -12.16 -4.32
CA ALA A 289 18.93 -12.25 -3.40
C ALA A 289 18.84 -11.24 -2.24
N TYR A 290 18.08 -10.17 -2.40
CA TYR A 290 18.01 -9.07 -1.43
C TYR A 290 17.50 -9.53 -0.07
N LYS A 291 18.28 -9.25 0.97
CA LYS A 291 17.88 -9.42 2.38
C LYS A 291 18.00 -8.07 3.07
N PRO A 292 16.93 -7.55 3.66
CA PRO A 292 16.99 -6.27 4.36
C PRO A 292 17.91 -6.36 5.58
N GLU A 293 18.81 -5.38 5.74
CA GLU A 293 19.74 -5.30 6.89
C GLU A 293 18.98 -5.07 8.20
N LYS A 294 17.91 -4.30 8.17
CA LYS A 294 17.07 -3.99 9.33
C LYS A 294 15.63 -4.38 9.06
N ASN A 295 15.10 -5.18 9.96
CA ASN A 295 13.72 -5.63 9.89
C ASN A 295 12.90 -4.94 10.98
N SER A 296 11.63 -4.66 10.66
CA SER A 296 10.65 -4.18 11.63
C SER A 296 9.31 -4.85 11.41
N ILE A 297 8.56 -5.05 12.50
CA ILE A 297 7.19 -5.52 12.46
C ILE A 297 6.35 -4.53 13.26
N GLY A 298 5.29 -4.03 12.67
CA GLY A 298 4.42 -3.10 13.37
C GLY A 298 3.02 -3.07 12.81
N SER A 299 2.14 -2.45 13.58
CA SER A 299 0.78 -2.18 13.18
C SER A 299 0.39 -0.77 13.58
N GLY A 300 -0.51 -0.16 12.80
CA GLY A 300 -1.06 1.16 13.08
C GLY A 300 -2.58 1.14 12.96
N GLN A 301 -3.22 1.94 13.81
CA GLN A 301 -4.66 2.12 13.77
C GLN A 301 -5.03 3.60 13.82
N VAL A 302 -5.94 4.02 12.93
CA VAL A 302 -6.59 5.32 12.99
C VAL A 302 -7.98 5.10 13.57
N LEU A 303 -8.32 5.83 14.62
CA LEU A 303 -9.59 5.70 15.32
C LEU A 303 -10.70 6.48 14.59
N SER A 304 -11.94 6.03 14.70
CA SER A 304 -13.12 6.72 14.13
C SER A 304 -13.44 8.05 14.82
N CYS A 305 -13.10 8.16 16.10
CA CYS A 305 -13.20 9.37 16.92
C CYS A 305 -11.99 9.48 17.84
N GLY A 306 -11.78 10.66 18.44
CA GLY A 306 -10.76 10.85 19.47
C GLY A 306 -11.08 10.03 20.73
N TYR A 307 -10.06 9.43 21.33
CA TYR A 307 -10.15 8.67 22.56
C TYR A 307 -9.38 9.41 23.67
N GLU A 308 -9.94 9.46 24.86
CA GLU A 308 -9.23 9.90 26.06
C GLU A 308 -8.06 8.94 26.38
N LYS A 309 -7.07 9.44 27.11
CA LYS A 309 -5.82 8.73 27.41
C LYS A 309 -6.07 7.31 27.93
N GLU A 310 -6.93 7.14 28.96
CA GLU A 310 -7.21 5.84 29.57
C GLU A 310 -7.88 4.87 28.59
N LYS A 311 -8.85 5.36 27.82
CA LYS A 311 -9.51 4.54 26.81
C LYS A 311 -8.56 4.13 25.66
N ALA A 312 -7.66 5.01 25.25
CA ALA A 312 -6.67 4.71 24.22
C ALA A 312 -5.59 3.74 24.73
N LYS A 313 -5.30 3.72 26.04
CA LYS A 313 -4.38 2.77 26.69
C LYS A 313 -4.78 1.32 26.46
N ILE A 314 -6.09 1.01 26.49
CA ILE A 314 -6.63 -0.31 26.20
C ILE A 314 -6.19 -0.77 24.79
N LEU A 315 -6.32 0.12 23.80
CA LEU A 315 -5.92 -0.20 22.43
C LEU A 315 -4.41 -0.39 22.28
N VAL A 316 -3.61 0.41 22.98
CA VAL A 316 -2.15 0.23 23.00
C VAL A 316 -1.82 -1.16 23.52
N LYS A 317 -2.44 -1.58 24.63
CA LYS A 317 -2.25 -2.91 25.20
C LYS A 317 -2.62 -4.02 24.21
N GLU A 318 -3.81 -3.96 23.60
CA GLU A 318 -4.24 -4.91 22.56
C GLU A 318 -3.26 -4.98 21.37
N MET A 319 -2.74 -3.83 20.92
CA MET A 319 -1.81 -3.77 19.80
C MET A 319 -0.45 -4.36 20.15
N VAL A 320 0.03 -4.14 21.39
CA VAL A 320 1.27 -4.75 21.89
C VAL A 320 1.14 -6.26 22.02
N GLU A 321 0.00 -6.75 22.52
CA GLU A 321 -0.29 -8.18 22.59
C GLU A 321 -0.31 -8.84 21.21
N SER A 322 -0.91 -8.16 20.23
CA SER A 322 -0.90 -8.62 18.83
C SER A 322 0.51 -8.62 18.23
N LEU A 323 1.34 -7.61 18.59
CA LEU A 323 2.74 -7.54 18.18
C LEU A 323 3.56 -8.69 18.78
N ALA A 324 3.40 -8.97 20.10
CA ALA A 324 4.06 -10.09 20.76
C ALA A 324 3.74 -11.42 20.10
N LEU A 325 2.45 -11.69 19.84
CA LEU A 325 2.03 -12.89 19.10
C LEU A 325 2.64 -12.97 17.68
N SER A 326 2.73 -11.83 16.99
CA SER A 326 3.35 -11.80 15.65
C SER A 326 4.85 -12.06 15.68
N LEU A 327 5.55 -11.63 16.74
CA LEU A 327 6.96 -11.94 16.94
C LEU A 327 7.16 -13.43 17.21
N VAL A 328 6.34 -14.04 18.06
CA VAL A 328 6.38 -15.49 18.35
C VAL A 328 6.07 -16.32 17.11
N ASP A 329 5.04 -15.96 16.34
CA ASP A 329 4.65 -16.65 15.11
C ASP A 329 5.78 -16.69 14.06
N LYS A 330 6.57 -15.61 14.00
CA LYS A 330 7.69 -15.46 13.08
C LYS A 330 9.05 -15.85 13.66
N HIS A 331 9.09 -16.37 14.87
CA HIS A 331 10.33 -16.71 15.60
C HIS A 331 11.31 -15.53 15.71
N LEU A 332 10.79 -14.33 15.99
CA LEU A 332 11.57 -13.11 16.09
C LEU A 332 11.58 -12.55 17.50
N VAL A 333 12.64 -11.83 17.84
CA VAL A 333 12.81 -11.08 19.08
C VAL A 333 13.32 -9.67 18.80
N THR A 334 13.06 -8.75 19.74
CA THR A 334 13.55 -7.37 19.69
C THR A 334 13.87 -6.85 21.08
N ASN A 335 14.74 -5.85 21.18
CA ASN A 335 14.95 -5.04 22.39
C ASN A 335 14.51 -3.58 22.21
N LYS A 336 13.85 -3.24 21.07
CA LYS A 336 13.42 -1.88 20.78
C LYS A 336 12.03 -1.87 20.17
N VAL A 337 11.13 -1.08 20.75
CA VAL A 337 9.79 -0.86 20.21
C VAL A 337 9.55 0.63 20.03
N VAL A 338 8.95 1.02 18.92
CA VAL A 338 8.52 2.41 18.68
C VAL A 338 7.05 2.53 19.01
N LEU A 339 6.72 3.48 19.90
CA LEU A 339 5.35 3.90 20.18
C LEU A 339 5.12 5.28 19.56
N THR A 340 4.13 5.37 18.67
CA THR A 340 3.71 6.65 18.09
C THR A 340 2.24 6.90 18.41
N ILE A 341 1.94 8.06 18.99
CA ILE A 341 0.59 8.52 19.31
C ILE A 341 0.33 9.82 18.56
N GLY A 342 -0.67 9.81 17.70
CA GLY A 342 -1.17 11.01 17.01
C GLY A 342 -2.46 11.48 17.65
N TYR A 343 -2.62 12.80 17.74
CA TYR A 343 -3.75 13.43 18.39
C TYR A 343 -4.77 13.97 17.38
N GLU A 344 -5.98 14.22 17.85
CA GLU A 344 -7.01 14.93 17.10
C GLU A 344 -6.70 16.44 17.02
N THR A 345 -7.29 17.13 16.04
CA THR A 345 -7.21 18.60 15.98
C THR A 345 -7.79 19.21 17.26
N ASN A 346 -7.07 20.16 17.82
CA ASN A 346 -7.52 20.91 19.00
C ASN A 346 -7.12 22.38 18.85
N GLU A 347 -8.09 23.23 18.55
CA GLU A 347 -7.87 24.68 18.32
C GLU A 347 -7.43 25.42 19.60
N ALA A 348 -7.78 24.90 20.77
CA ALA A 348 -7.39 25.47 22.05
C ALA A 348 -5.99 25.04 22.51
N TYR A 349 -5.31 24.15 21.76
CA TYR A 349 -4.00 23.67 22.15
C TYR A 349 -2.90 24.66 21.79
N THR A 350 -2.18 25.13 22.81
CA THR A 350 -1.11 26.13 22.71
C THR A 350 0.31 25.55 22.65
N GLY A 351 0.45 24.21 22.72
CA GLY A 351 1.75 23.52 22.66
C GLY A 351 2.30 23.34 21.26
N GLU A 352 3.31 22.47 21.12
CA GLU A 352 3.93 22.19 19.82
C GLU A 352 2.93 21.55 18.84
N THR A 353 2.89 22.11 17.63
CA THR A 353 2.02 21.63 16.55
C THR A 353 2.81 21.18 15.34
N MET A 354 2.17 20.43 14.46
CA MET A 354 2.67 20.03 13.15
C MET A 354 1.58 20.19 12.09
N VAL A 355 1.98 20.43 10.86
CA VAL A 355 1.06 20.45 9.71
C VAL A 355 1.07 19.08 9.05
N ASP A 356 -0.11 18.49 8.89
CA ASP A 356 -0.24 17.20 8.22
C ASP A 356 -0.21 17.34 6.68
N PHE A 357 -0.27 16.20 5.98
CA PHE A 357 -0.29 16.15 4.51
C PHE A 357 -1.46 16.95 3.89
N TYR A 358 -2.56 17.14 4.61
CA TYR A 358 -3.75 17.87 4.16
C TYR A 358 -3.74 19.35 4.57
N GLY A 359 -2.61 19.85 5.13
CA GLY A 359 -2.50 21.23 5.60
C GLY A 359 -3.18 21.49 6.95
N ARG A 360 -3.63 20.46 7.68
CA ARG A 360 -4.28 20.66 8.99
C ARG A 360 -3.21 20.82 10.06
N VAL A 361 -3.43 21.79 10.95
CA VAL A 361 -2.61 21.97 12.14
C VAL A 361 -3.07 20.97 13.22
N LEU A 362 -2.16 20.13 13.67
CA LEU A 362 -2.39 19.09 14.67
C LEU A 362 -1.39 19.25 15.81
N PRO A 363 -1.75 18.87 17.05
CA PRO A 363 -0.75 18.70 18.11
C PRO A 363 0.35 17.75 17.63
N LYS A 364 1.61 18.06 17.98
CA LYS A 364 2.76 17.23 17.59
C LYS A 364 2.60 15.82 18.12
N SER A 365 2.73 14.82 17.25
CA SER A 365 2.64 13.41 17.62
C SER A 365 3.75 13.00 18.56
N LEU A 366 3.42 12.22 19.58
CA LEU A 366 4.41 11.51 20.40
C LEU A 366 5.07 10.44 19.53
N ASN A 367 6.40 10.40 19.53
CA ASN A 367 7.18 9.32 18.92
C ASN A 367 8.33 8.97 19.88
N LYS A 368 8.27 7.76 20.45
CA LYS A 368 9.25 7.30 21.44
C LYS A 368 9.76 5.91 21.09
N ILE A 369 11.06 5.75 21.17
CA ILE A 369 11.70 4.43 21.18
C ILE A 369 11.71 3.94 22.63
N VAL A 370 11.12 2.79 22.85
CA VAL A 370 11.09 2.07 24.11
C VAL A 370 12.19 1.03 24.06
N HIS A 371 13.18 1.14 24.94
CA HIS A 371 14.23 0.15 25.10
C HIS A 371 13.76 -0.91 26.08
N LEU A 372 13.85 -2.17 25.71
CA LEU A 372 13.54 -3.30 26.57
C LEU A 372 14.80 -3.79 27.26
N PRO A 373 14.71 -4.40 28.44
CA PRO A 373 15.87 -4.86 29.21
C PRO A 373 16.66 -5.96 28.49
N GLN A 374 15.98 -6.71 27.61
CA GLN A 374 16.59 -7.81 26.85
C GLN A 374 15.87 -7.99 25.50
N LYS A 375 16.48 -8.72 24.57
CA LYS A 375 15.80 -9.14 23.34
C LYS A 375 14.72 -10.17 23.69
N THR A 376 13.48 -9.86 23.38
CA THR A 376 12.34 -10.67 23.82
C THR A 376 11.18 -10.60 22.84
N ASN A 377 10.30 -11.58 22.92
CA ASN A 377 8.94 -11.58 22.36
C ASN A 377 7.89 -11.83 23.47
N ALA A 378 8.32 -11.81 24.74
CA ALA A 378 7.44 -11.98 25.89
C ALA A 378 6.46 -10.79 26.02
N ASN A 379 5.18 -11.11 26.03
CA ASN A 379 4.11 -10.14 26.08
C ASN A 379 4.14 -9.28 27.36
N SER A 380 4.45 -9.87 28.50
CA SER A 380 4.55 -9.17 29.81
C SER A 380 5.58 -8.05 29.78
N ILE A 381 6.80 -8.35 29.28
CA ILE A 381 7.90 -7.36 29.19
C ILE A 381 7.54 -6.24 28.21
N LEU A 382 6.98 -6.60 27.05
CA LEU A 382 6.57 -5.63 26.02
C LEU A 382 5.49 -4.69 26.57
N ILE A 383 4.43 -5.23 27.19
CA ILE A 383 3.32 -4.45 27.73
C ILE A 383 3.81 -3.50 28.83
N GLN A 384 4.54 -4.02 29.82
CA GLN A 384 4.99 -3.22 30.96
C GLN A 384 5.78 -2.00 30.47
N ASN A 385 6.82 -2.22 29.70
CA ASN A 385 7.72 -1.13 29.25
C ASN A 385 7.01 -0.12 28.34
N ILE A 386 6.11 -0.58 27.45
CA ILE A 386 5.38 0.32 26.55
C ILE A 386 4.33 1.12 27.30
N LEU A 387 3.61 0.51 28.25
CA LEU A 387 2.61 1.23 29.06
C LEU A 387 3.27 2.23 30.00
N ASP A 388 4.43 1.94 30.57
CA ASP A 388 5.20 2.90 31.40
C ASP A 388 5.56 4.16 30.58
N VAL A 389 6.01 3.98 29.34
CA VAL A 389 6.30 5.11 28.43
C VAL A 389 5.00 5.82 28.02
N TYR A 390 3.91 5.08 27.76
CA TYR A 390 2.60 5.64 27.46
C TYR A 390 2.11 6.55 28.59
N ASP A 391 2.10 6.04 29.83
CA ASP A 391 1.61 6.76 31.00
C ASP A 391 2.41 8.03 31.29
N ARG A 392 3.73 7.97 31.08
CA ARG A 392 4.64 9.08 31.32
C ARG A 392 4.54 10.20 30.29
N TYR A 393 4.36 9.86 29.01
CA TYR A 393 4.55 10.84 27.93
C TYR A 393 3.27 11.19 27.17
N VAL A 394 2.20 10.40 27.24
CA VAL A 394 0.96 10.75 26.53
C VAL A 394 0.24 11.87 27.28
N ASN A 395 -0.06 12.94 26.54
CA ASN A 395 -0.74 14.12 27.10
C ASN A 395 -2.21 13.78 27.42
N PRO A 396 -2.64 13.88 28.69
CA PRO A 396 -4.00 13.54 29.11
C PRO A 396 -5.06 14.56 28.62
N SER A 397 -4.64 15.79 28.25
CA SER A 397 -5.54 16.84 27.76
C SER A 397 -5.87 16.72 26.28
N LEU A 398 -5.25 15.78 25.56
CA LEU A 398 -5.42 15.61 24.12
C LEU A 398 -6.10 14.29 23.80
N LEU A 399 -7.03 14.32 22.86
CA LEU A 399 -7.69 13.11 22.36
C LEU A 399 -6.77 12.36 21.38
N VAL A 400 -6.55 11.08 21.67
CA VAL A 400 -5.75 10.19 20.82
C VAL A 400 -6.57 9.81 19.56
N ARG A 401 -5.98 10.01 18.39
CA ARG A 401 -6.60 9.71 17.10
C ARG A 401 -5.90 8.61 16.31
N ARG A 402 -4.61 8.43 16.55
CA ARG A 402 -3.78 7.44 15.87
C ARG A 402 -2.83 6.77 16.85
N ILE A 403 -2.72 5.47 16.72
CA ILE A 403 -1.78 4.64 17.48
C ILE A 403 -0.96 3.83 16.50
N ASN A 404 0.36 3.78 16.70
CA ASN A 404 1.25 2.88 15.96
C ASN A 404 2.24 2.26 16.93
N VAL A 405 2.41 0.94 16.85
CA VAL A 405 3.37 0.16 17.65
C VAL A 405 4.18 -0.68 16.69
N ALA A 406 5.51 -0.58 16.76
CA ALA A 406 6.41 -1.31 15.89
C ALA A 406 7.65 -1.82 16.63
N ALA A 407 7.89 -3.12 16.58
CA ALA A 407 9.18 -3.72 16.93
C ALA A 407 10.19 -3.39 15.81
N ILE A 408 11.32 -2.82 16.17
CA ILE A 408 12.41 -2.48 15.25
C ILE A 408 13.66 -3.29 15.60
N GLU A 409 14.58 -3.39 14.64
CA GLU A 409 15.81 -4.19 14.80
C GLU A 409 15.52 -5.63 15.24
N VAL A 410 14.45 -6.22 14.66
CA VAL A 410 14.05 -7.59 14.95
C VAL A 410 15.06 -8.57 14.36
N ILE A 411 15.38 -9.61 15.13
CA ILE A 411 16.28 -10.69 14.73
C ILE A 411 15.60 -12.05 14.96
N ASP A 412 16.10 -13.08 14.29
CA ASP A 412 15.69 -14.46 14.56
C ASP A 412 16.00 -14.84 16.01
N GLU A 413 15.07 -15.49 16.70
CA GLU A 413 15.18 -15.92 18.09
C GLU A 413 16.43 -16.80 18.30
N LYS A 414 16.84 -17.62 17.31
CA LYS A 414 18.03 -18.44 17.33
C LYS A 414 19.33 -17.60 17.36
N ASN A 415 19.27 -16.38 16.85
CA ASN A 415 20.39 -15.43 16.81
C ASN A 415 20.40 -14.47 17.99
N ARG A 416 19.62 -14.74 19.03
CA ARG A 416 19.50 -13.88 20.23
C ARG A 416 20.86 -13.58 20.88
N GLY A 417 21.81 -14.52 20.81
CA GLY A 417 23.11 -14.41 21.47
C GLY A 417 23.01 -14.61 22.99
N PHE A 418 24.17 -14.67 23.64
CA PHE A 418 24.23 -14.61 25.10
C PHE A 418 24.09 -13.15 25.52
N GLU A 419 22.99 -12.80 26.17
CA GLU A 419 22.85 -11.51 26.85
C GLU A 419 23.29 -11.70 28.30
N GLN A 420 24.21 -10.82 28.75
CA GLN A 420 24.61 -10.81 30.14
C GLN A 420 23.40 -10.39 30.97
N MET A 421 22.90 -11.29 31.82
CA MET A 421 21.85 -10.97 32.74
C MET A 421 22.31 -9.89 33.72
N ASP A 422 21.50 -8.87 33.89
CA ASP A 422 21.69 -7.94 34.99
C ASP A 422 21.40 -8.68 36.31
N LEU A 423 22.36 -8.68 37.22
CA LEU A 423 22.26 -9.30 38.54
C LEU A 423 21.05 -8.77 39.38
N PHE A 424 20.47 -7.65 38.95
CA PHE A 424 19.32 -7.00 39.58
C PHE A 424 18.01 -7.15 38.76
N SER A 425 18.02 -7.88 37.64
CA SER A 425 16.83 -8.14 36.87
C SER A 425 16.00 -9.24 37.55
N ASN A 426 14.82 -8.87 38.07
CA ASN A 426 13.82 -9.82 38.59
C ASN A 426 13.07 -10.57 37.48
N VAL A 427 13.77 -11.00 36.45
CA VAL A 427 13.15 -11.72 35.33
C VAL A 427 13.20 -13.22 35.63
N ASP A 428 12.06 -13.80 35.97
CA ASP A 428 11.91 -15.22 36.18
C ASP A 428 11.88 -15.96 34.80
N GLU A 429 12.94 -16.68 34.48
CA GLU A 429 13.05 -17.43 33.23
C GLU A 429 11.99 -18.53 33.11
N GLU A 430 11.56 -19.16 34.21
CA GLU A 430 10.50 -20.15 34.18
C GLU A 430 9.15 -19.53 33.84
N GLU A 431 8.88 -18.36 34.38
CA GLU A 431 7.66 -17.60 34.01
C GLU A 431 7.66 -17.19 32.56
N LEU A 432 8.78 -16.67 32.04
CA LEU A 432 8.91 -16.32 30.62
C LEU A 432 8.76 -17.54 29.69
N LYS A 433 9.27 -18.69 30.09
CA LYS A 433 9.10 -19.92 29.33
C LYS A 433 7.64 -20.36 29.31
N LYS A 434 6.96 -20.34 30.46
CA LYS A 434 5.52 -20.64 30.57
C LYS A 434 4.69 -19.68 29.71
N GLU A 435 5.03 -18.38 29.75
CA GLU A 435 4.37 -17.37 28.91
C GLU A 435 4.56 -17.64 27.43
N ASN A 436 5.77 -17.95 26.98
CA ASN A 436 6.06 -18.26 25.59
C ASN A 436 5.29 -19.51 25.11
N ASP A 437 5.22 -20.55 25.94
CA ASP A 437 4.46 -21.76 25.62
C ASP A 437 2.95 -21.45 25.54
N LEU A 438 2.41 -20.62 26.41
CA LEU A 438 1.03 -20.16 26.36
C LEU A 438 0.77 -19.34 25.08
N GLN A 439 1.69 -18.44 24.68
CA GLN A 439 1.58 -17.69 23.43
C GLN A 439 1.58 -18.61 22.22
N LYS A 440 2.43 -19.66 22.18
CA LYS A 440 2.43 -20.67 21.12
C LYS A 440 1.13 -21.46 21.03
N VAL A 441 0.57 -21.86 22.18
CA VAL A 441 -0.73 -22.55 22.24
C VAL A 441 -1.84 -21.62 21.75
N THR A 442 -1.84 -20.36 22.20
CA THR A 442 -2.79 -19.34 21.74
C THR A 442 -2.74 -19.15 20.24
N LEU A 443 -1.54 -19.10 19.64
CA LEU A 443 -1.36 -19.02 18.19
C LEU A 443 -1.93 -20.23 17.47
N LYS A 444 -1.66 -21.46 17.95
CA LYS A 444 -2.21 -22.67 17.36
C LYS A 444 -3.74 -22.67 17.35
N ILE A 445 -4.37 -22.20 18.42
CA ILE A 445 -5.83 -22.09 18.51
C ILE A 445 -6.34 -21.02 17.52
N LYS A 446 -5.72 -19.82 17.50
CA LYS A 446 -6.11 -18.73 16.60
C LYS A 446 -5.91 -19.09 15.11
N ASN A 447 -4.85 -19.82 14.78
CA ASN A 447 -4.59 -20.27 13.40
C ASN A 447 -5.59 -21.35 12.96
N LYS A 448 -6.03 -22.24 13.87
CA LYS A 448 -6.97 -23.30 13.55
C LYS A 448 -8.43 -22.85 13.53
N TYR A 449 -8.83 -21.98 14.45
CA TYR A 449 -10.24 -21.61 14.69
C TYR A 449 -10.55 -20.13 14.41
N GLY A 450 -9.55 -19.36 13.95
CA GLY A 450 -9.68 -17.92 13.65
C GLY A 450 -9.20 -17.04 14.79
N LYS A 451 -8.84 -15.79 14.43
CA LYS A 451 -8.21 -14.83 15.36
C LYS A 451 -9.07 -14.46 16.58
N ASN A 452 -10.39 -14.57 16.47
CA ASN A 452 -11.34 -14.27 17.54
C ASN A 452 -11.75 -15.51 18.38
N SER A 453 -11.15 -16.68 18.14
CA SER A 453 -11.47 -17.90 18.87
C SER A 453 -11.03 -17.90 20.35
N ILE A 454 -10.02 -17.09 20.67
CA ILE A 454 -9.57 -16.84 22.03
C ILE A 454 -9.27 -15.35 22.19
N LEU A 455 -9.91 -14.72 23.17
CA LEU A 455 -9.81 -13.30 23.49
C LEU A 455 -9.53 -13.13 24.98
N LYS A 456 -8.89 -12.02 25.34
CA LYS A 456 -8.68 -11.65 26.75
C LYS A 456 -9.87 -10.86 27.28
N GLY A 457 -10.08 -10.82 28.60
CA GLY A 457 -11.13 -10.02 29.22
C GLY A 457 -11.07 -8.54 28.84
N THR A 458 -9.85 -7.98 28.68
CA THR A 458 -9.62 -6.61 28.23
C THR A 458 -10.14 -6.32 26.83
N ASP A 459 -10.26 -7.31 25.95
CA ASP A 459 -10.81 -7.17 24.60
C ASP A 459 -12.32 -6.90 24.57
N PHE A 460 -12.99 -7.01 25.73
CA PHE A 460 -14.41 -6.72 25.93
C PHE A 460 -14.66 -5.39 26.66
N GLU A 461 -13.63 -4.68 27.08
CA GLU A 461 -13.76 -3.39 27.73
C GLU A 461 -14.32 -2.33 26.78
N LYS A 462 -14.99 -1.31 27.38
CA LYS A 462 -15.56 -0.21 26.60
C LYS A 462 -14.48 0.59 25.87
N GLY A 463 -14.41 0.42 24.56
CA GLY A 463 -13.42 1.07 23.72
C GLY A 463 -12.42 0.10 23.08
N ALA A 464 -12.39 -1.15 23.52
CA ALA A 464 -11.59 -2.22 22.91
C ALA A 464 -11.94 -2.40 21.43
N LYS A 465 -10.94 -2.73 20.60
CA LYS A 465 -11.05 -2.88 19.14
C LYS A 465 -10.36 -4.15 18.62
N ALA A 466 -9.85 -5.02 19.48
CA ALA A 466 -9.15 -6.23 19.08
C ALA A 466 -10.01 -7.13 18.19
N LYS A 467 -11.28 -7.34 18.58
CA LYS A 467 -12.23 -8.17 17.83
C LYS A 467 -12.47 -7.64 16.41
N GLU A 468 -12.75 -6.34 16.28
CA GLU A 468 -12.94 -5.71 14.97
C GLU A 468 -11.62 -5.73 14.14
N ARG A 469 -10.47 -5.51 14.77
CA ARG A 469 -9.17 -5.50 14.12
C ARG A 469 -8.79 -6.90 13.62
N ASN A 470 -9.14 -7.95 14.34
CA ASN A 470 -8.90 -9.33 13.94
C ASN A 470 -9.67 -9.74 12.67
N GLU A 471 -10.80 -9.06 12.39
CA GLU A 471 -11.61 -9.22 11.18
C GLU A 471 -11.14 -8.33 10.02
N GLN A 472 -9.95 -7.73 10.13
CA GLN A 472 -9.40 -6.84 9.12
C GLN A 472 -8.10 -7.39 8.53
N ILE A 473 -7.89 -7.09 7.26
CA ILE A 473 -6.62 -7.27 6.54
C ILE A 473 -6.19 -5.89 6.05
N GLY A 474 -4.97 -5.45 6.42
CA GLY A 474 -4.48 -4.12 6.06
C GLY A 474 -5.36 -2.95 6.57
N GLY A 475 -6.12 -3.15 7.67
CA GLY A 475 -7.02 -2.15 8.24
C GLY A 475 -8.39 -2.03 7.57
N HIS A 476 -8.73 -2.95 6.66
CA HIS A 476 -10.02 -3.02 5.95
C HIS A 476 -10.69 -4.37 6.20
N LYS A 477 -12.00 -4.47 5.99
CA LYS A 477 -12.75 -5.72 6.15
C LYS A 477 -12.13 -6.86 5.34
N ALA A 478 -11.97 -8.03 5.99
CA ALA A 478 -11.38 -9.23 5.37
C ALA A 478 -12.30 -9.85 4.31
#